data_b2e059d86ad69675044f460c8b04c4d4
#
_entry.id   b2e059d86ad69675044f460c8b04c4d4
#
_cell.length_a   1.000
_cell.length_b   1.000
_cell.length_c   1.000
_cell.angle_alpha   90.00
_cell.angle_beta   90.00
_cell.angle_gamma   90.00
#
_symmetry.space_group_name_H-M   'P 1'
#
loop_
_entity.id
_entity.type
_entity.pdbx_description
1 polymer ?
#
loop_
_entity_poly.entity_id
_entity_poly.type
_entity_poly.pdbx_seq_one_letter_code
_entity_poly.pdbx_strand_id
1 'polypeptide(L)'
;YVDASVSRSGNGSREYPFRHIQEAADLAKAGDEVLVYPGIYREYVNPINPGTEEARITYTSVEPLKAVITGAEEVKCWEPYEENGVPKENVWVAHIPNGLFGNYNPYTTLVSGDWFIATFIAHTGEVYLSDKSLYEVTELDKVLNPVRSRTSWDPDFSVYTWYTEQD
;
A
#
# COMPACT_ATOMS: atom_id res chain seq x y z
N TYR A 1 17.20 0.68 17.52
CA TYR A 1 17.32 -0.09 16.27
C TYR A 1 16.00 -0.77 15.93
N VAL A 2 15.71 -0.86 14.63
CA VAL A 2 14.52 -1.53 14.10
C VAL A 2 14.93 -2.48 12.98
N ASP A 3 14.41 -3.71 13.02
CA ASP A 3 14.72 -4.76 12.04
C ASP A 3 13.46 -5.62 11.78
N ALA A 4 12.88 -5.53 10.59
CA ALA A 4 11.68 -6.28 10.20
C ALA A 4 11.93 -7.81 10.13
N SER A 5 13.18 -8.25 10.03
CA SER A 5 13.53 -9.67 9.91
C SER A 5 13.46 -10.45 11.22
N VAL A 6 13.42 -9.78 12.37
CA VAL A 6 13.33 -10.47 13.66
C VAL A 6 11.95 -11.10 13.86
N SER A 7 11.92 -12.27 14.44
CA SER A 7 10.67 -13.01 14.67
C SER A 7 9.82 -12.40 15.79
N ARG A 8 10.44 -11.71 16.72
CA ARG A 8 9.80 -11.02 17.85
C ARG A 8 10.48 -9.69 18.10
N SER A 9 9.68 -8.71 18.50
CA SER A 9 10.19 -7.41 18.87
C SER A 9 11.00 -7.48 20.18
N GLY A 10 12.11 -6.76 20.20
CA GLY A 10 13.02 -6.66 21.34
C GLY A 10 12.78 -5.40 22.17
N ASN A 11 13.87 -4.76 22.60
CA ASN A 11 13.87 -3.55 23.43
C ASN A 11 14.47 -2.33 22.70
N GLY A 12 14.71 -2.44 21.40
CA GLY A 12 15.28 -1.38 20.58
C GLY A 12 16.80 -1.27 20.63
N SER A 13 17.50 -2.12 21.40
CA SER A 13 18.96 -2.19 21.34
C SER A 13 19.43 -2.84 20.03
N ARG A 14 20.71 -2.72 19.71
CA ARG A 14 21.27 -3.34 18.51
C ARG A 14 21.17 -4.87 18.53
N GLU A 15 21.27 -5.48 19.71
CA GLU A 15 21.18 -6.94 19.89
C GLU A 15 19.74 -7.45 19.90
N TYR A 16 18.81 -6.60 20.33
CA TYR A 16 17.38 -6.90 20.46
C TYR A 16 16.56 -5.76 19.82
N PRO A 17 16.59 -5.60 18.49
CA PRO A 17 15.90 -4.51 17.81
C PRO A 17 14.38 -4.66 17.92
N PHE A 18 13.69 -3.55 17.78
CA PHE A 18 12.24 -3.58 17.54
C PHE A 18 11.95 -4.18 16.16
N ARG A 19 10.79 -4.79 16.02
CA ARG A 19 10.33 -5.29 14.72
C ARG A 19 9.68 -4.21 13.87
N HIS A 20 8.99 -3.27 14.52
CA HIS A 20 8.22 -2.21 13.88
C HIS A 20 8.82 -0.84 14.18
N ILE A 21 8.75 0.05 13.18
CA ILE A 21 9.23 1.42 13.32
C ILE A 21 8.38 2.18 14.35
N GLN A 22 7.06 1.90 14.39
CA GLN A 22 6.17 2.53 15.35
C GLN A 22 6.59 2.30 16.80
N GLU A 23 7.11 1.12 17.15
CA GLU A 23 7.60 0.85 18.52
C GLU A 23 8.77 1.77 18.91
N ALA A 24 9.66 2.06 17.96
CA ALA A 24 10.71 3.03 18.17
C ALA A 24 10.15 4.47 18.23
N ALA A 25 9.16 4.78 17.38
CA ALA A 25 8.55 6.10 17.33
C ALA A 25 7.80 6.46 18.61
N ASP A 26 7.21 5.48 19.30
CA ASP A 26 6.53 5.66 20.58
C ASP A 26 7.51 6.01 21.73
N LEU A 27 8.77 5.61 21.61
CA LEU A 27 9.77 5.76 22.66
C LEU A 27 10.80 6.85 22.38
N ALA A 28 11.07 7.15 21.12
CA ALA A 28 12.09 8.12 20.70
C ALA A 28 11.82 9.50 21.30
N LYS A 29 12.87 10.16 21.75
CA LYS A 29 12.88 11.49 22.39
C LYS A 29 13.79 12.44 21.63
N ALA A 30 13.69 13.71 21.94
CA ALA A 30 14.54 14.73 21.34
C ALA A 30 16.03 14.34 21.43
N GLY A 31 16.69 14.30 20.27
CA GLY A 31 18.10 13.93 20.12
C GLY A 31 18.34 12.45 19.83
N ASP A 32 17.30 11.61 19.84
CA ASP A 32 17.46 10.19 19.50
C ASP A 32 17.58 9.96 18.00
N GLU A 33 18.32 8.92 17.64
CA GLU A 33 18.41 8.40 16.29
C GLU A 33 17.83 6.97 16.22
N VAL A 34 16.85 6.78 15.35
CA VAL A 34 16.23 5.50 15.06
C VAL A 34 16.88 4.93 13.80
N LEU A 35 17.69 3.88 13.96
CA LEU A 35 18.37 3.19 12.87
C LEU A 35 17.51 2.02 12.38
N VAL A 36 17.05 2.11 11.11
CA VAL A 36 16.14 1.16 10.50
C VAL A 36 16.92 0.29 9.51
N TYR A 37 16.95 -1.02 9.77
CA TYR A 37 17.61 -1.99 8.90
C TYR A 37 16.82 -2.23 7.62
N PRO A 38 17.46 -2.78 6.56
CA PRO A 38 16.79 -3.17 5.33
C PRO A 38 15.56 -4.04 5.58
N GLY A 39 14.44 -3.74 4.95
CA GLY A 39 13.21 -4.51 5.09
C GLY A 39 11.97 -3.79 4.57
N ILE A 40 10.87 -4.52 4.51
CA ILE A 40 9.54 -3.97 4.19
C ILE A 40 8.77 -3.84 5.49
N TYR A 41 8.42 -2.61 5.83
CA TYR A 41 7.67 -2.23 7.02
C TYR A 41 6.23 -1.87 6.61
N ARG A 42 5.31 -2.81 6.78
CA ARG A 42 3.88 -2.61 6.50
C ARG A 42 3.21 -2.04 7.73
N GLU A 43 3.31 -0.75 7.87
CA GLU A 43 2.81 -0.05 9.05
C GLU A 43 2.57 1.44 8.77
N TYR A 44 1.69 2.01 9.57
CA TYR A 44 1.52 3.45 9.69
C TYR A 44 2.41 3.94 10.83
N VAL A 45 3.35 4.83 10.52
CA VAL A 45 4.27 5.40 11.51
C VAL A 45 3.81 6.79 11.92
N ASN A 46 3.47 6.95 13.19
CA ASN A 46 3.01 8.20 13.78
C ASN A 46 3.86 8.53 15.02
N PRO A 47 4.99 9.25 14.90
CA PRO A 47 5.81 9.66 16.03
C PRO A 47 5.03 10.53 17.02
N ILE A 48 4.96 10.11 18.27
CA ILE A 48 4.18 10.81 19.32
C ILE A 48 4.98 11.87 20.07
N ASN A 49 6.30 11.73 20.12
CA ASN A 49 7.18 12.67 20.82
C ASN A 49 7.78 13.68 19.84
N PRO A 50 7.77 14.98 20.14
CA PRO A 50 8.43 15.97 19.31
C PRO A 50 9.94 15.99 19.57
N GLY A 51 10.71 16.29 18.52
CA GLY A 51 12.08 16.78 18.67
C GLY A 51 12.10 18.28 18.98
N THR A 52 13.30 18.83 19.14
CA THR A 52 13.50 20.29 19.19
C THR A 52 14.37 20.76 18.03
N GLU A 53 14.51 22.06 17.85
CA GLU A 53 15.39 22.63 16.80
C GLU A 53 16.84 22.19 16.98
N GLU A 54 17.31 22.12 18.23
CA GLU A 54 18.68 21.73 18.59
C GLU A 54 18.86 20.21 18.74
N ALA A 55 17.77 19.46 18.95
CA ALA A 55 17.79 18.04 19.21
C ALA A 55 16.65 17.32 18.46
N ARG A 56 16.82 17.13 17.17
CA ARG A 56 15.84 16.44 16.30
C ARG A 56 15.80 14.96 16.60
N ILE A 57 14.64 14.34 16.43
CA ILE A 57 14.54 12.88 16.32
C ILE A 57 14.80 12.53 14.86
N THR A 58 15.76 11.64 14.61
CA THR A 58 16.14 11.26 13.25
C THR A 58 15.81 9.80 13.00
N TYR A 59 15.17 9.51 11.86
CA TYR A 59 14.93 8.16 11.40
C TYR A 59 15.79 7.92 10.15
N THR A 60 16.73 6.98 10.25
CA THR A 60 17.73 6.74 9.21
C THR A 60 17.70 5.28 8.76
N SER A 61 17.62 5.05 7.47
CA SER A 61 17.89 3.72 6.91
C SER A 61 19.39 3.41 7.02
N VAL A 62 19.73 2.27 7.62
CA VAL A 62 21.13 1.82 7.74
C VAL A 62 21.80 1.65 6.38
N GLU A 63 21.02 1.18 5.39
CA GLU A 63 21.43 1.13 4.00
C GLU A 63 20.49 2.01 3.17
N PRO A 64 21.00 2.99 2.40
CA PRO A 64 20.15 3.89 1.63
C PRO A 64 19.14 3.16 0.74
N LEU A 65 17.86 3.59 0.81
CA LEU A 65 16.75 3.07 0.01
C LEU A 65 16.39 1.58 0.26
N LYS A 66 16.88 0.98 1.33
CA LYS A 66 16.61 -0.43 1.65
C LYS A 66 15.54 -0.64 2.72
N ALA A 67 15.23 0.36 3.51
CA ALA A 67 14.08 0.35 4.41
C ALA A 67 12.88 0.97 3.68
N VAL A 68 11.85 0.17 3.45
CA VAL A 68 10.64 0.57 2.70
C VAL A 68 9.45 0.55 3.64
N ILE A 69 8.85 1.71 3.90
CA ILE A 69 7.56 1.81 4.60
C ILE A 69 6.46 1.77 3.56
N THR A 70 5.48 0.90 3.75
CA THR A 70 4.37 0.74 2.81
C THR A 70 3.05 0.50 3.52
N GLY A 71 1.97 1.09 2.99
CA GLY A 71 0.59 0.77 3.37
C GLY A 71 -0.05 -0.28 2.45
N ALA A 72 0.68 -0.76 1.43
CA ALA A 72 0.14 -1.74 0.50
C ALA A 72 0.08 -3.13 1.13
N GLU A 73 -0.99 -3.86 0.84
CA GLU A 73 -1.16 -5.26 1.21
C GLU A 73 -0.95 -6.17 0.01
N GLU A 74 -0.32 -7.33 0.25
CA GLU A 74 -0.11 -8.34 -0.77
C GLU A 74 -1.34 -9.25 -0.86
N VAL A 75 -2.09 -9.14 -1.96
CA VAL A 75 -3.24 -10.00 -2.22
C VAL A 75 -2.76 -11.32 -2.81
N LYS A 76 -3.03 -12.44 -2.10
CA LYS A 76 -2.59 -13.79 -2.49
C LYS A 76 -3.73 -14.72 -2.91
N CYS A 77 -4.97 -14.30 -2.69
CA CYS A 77 -6.17 -15.11 -2.92
C CYS A 77 -6.79 -14.86 -4.29
N TRP A 78 -5.97 -14.74 -5.33
CA TRP A 78 -6.45 -14.56 -6.69
C TRP A 78 -6.95 -15.87 -7.28
N GLU A 79 -8.16 -15.85 -7.85
CA GLU A 79 -8.79 -16.95 -8.56
C GLU A 79 -9.12 -16.53 -9.98
N PRO A 80 -9.10 -17.43 -10.99
CA PRO A 80 -9.59 -17.10 -12.33
C PRO A 80 -11.04 -16.63 -12.26
N TYR A 81 -11.34 -15.53 -12.92
CA TYR A 81 -12.74 -15.09 -13.06
C TYR A 81 -13.49 -16.01 -14.01
N GLU A 82 -14.67 -16.46 -13.60
CA GLU A 82 -15.56 -17.29 -14.42
C GLU A 82 -16.87 -16.56 -14.74
N GLU A 83 -17.23 -16.54 -16.01
CA GLU A 83 -18.54 -16.08 -16.46
C GLU A 83 -19.38 -17.29 -16.88
N ASN A 84 -20.49 -17.53 -16.19
CA ASN A 84 -21.35 -18.70 -16.37
C ASN A 84 -20.62 -20.05 -16.29
N GLY A 85 -19.64 -20.17 -15.39
CA GLY A 85 -18.82 -21.36 -15.20
C GLY A 85 -17.73 -21.56 -16.25
N VAL A 86 -17.41 -20.53 -17.04
CA VAL A 86 -16.35 -20.55 -18.04
C VAL A 86 -15.26 -19.55 -17.65
N PRO A 87 -14.03 -20.00 -17.38
CA PRO A 87 -12.92 -19.11 -17.07
C PRO A 87 -12.64 -18.13 -18.21
N LYS A 88 -12.45 -16.86 -17.85
CA LYS A 88 -12.03 -15.81 -18.78
C LYS A 88 -10.51 -15.72 -18.77
N GLU A 89 -9.93 -15.76 -19.96
CA GLU A 89 -8.47 -15.66 -20.11
C GLU A 89 -7.97 -14.30 -19.59
N ASN A 90 -6.91 -14.35 -18.78
CA ASN A 90 -6.23 -13.17 -18.21
C ASN A 90 -7.10 -12.28 -17.29
N VAL A 91 -8.21 -12.80 -16.77
CA VAL A 91 -9.04 -12.11 -15.79
C VAL A 91 -9.04 -12.86 -14.47
N TRP A 92 -8.79 -12.13 -13.39
CA TRP A 92 -8.64 -12.68 -12.05
C TRP A 92 -9.54 -11.93 -11.08
N VAL A 93 -10.03 -12.61 -10.06
CA VAL A 93 -10.84 -12.04 -8.98
C VAL A 93 -10.21 -12.36 -7.64
N ALA A 94 -10.31 -11.43 -6.70
CA ALA A 94 -9.96 -11.66 -5.31
C ALA A 94 -11.04 -11.09 -4.40
N HIS A 95 -11.46 -11.87 -3.40
CA HIS A 95 -12.35 -11.42 -2.34
C HIS A 95 -11.52 -10.84 -1.19
N ILE A 96 -11.69 -9.55 -0.93
CA ILE A 96 -10.95 -8.84 0.09
C ILE A 96 -11.92 -8.45 1.22
N PRO A 97 -11.82 -9.06 2.41
CA PRO A 97 -12.75 -8.77 3.49
C PRO A 97 -12.55 -7.34 4.02
N ASN A 98 -13.64 -6.64 4.30
CA ASN A 98 -13.61 -5.29 4.88
C ASN A 98 -12.75 -5.18 6.15
N GLY A 99 -12.68 -6.25 6.95
CA GLY A 99 -11.86 -6.29 8.16
C GLY A 99 -10.35 -6.12 7.93
N LEU A 100 -9.85 -6.31 6.70
CA LEU A 100 -8.46 -6.05 6.36
C LEU A 100 -8.12 -4.54 6.48
N PHE A 101 -9.08 -3.68 6.23
CA PHE A 101 -8.90 -2.23 6.19
C PHE A 101 -9.35 -1.53 7.48
N GLY A 102 -9.81 -2.28 8.50
CA GLY A 102 -10.33 -1.70 9.73
C GLY A 102 -11.61 -0.89 9.48
N ASN A 103 -11.57 0.40 9.82
CA ASN A 103 -12.73 1.30 9.66
C ASN A 103 -12.78 2.05 8.32
N TYR A 104 -11.82 1.83 7.44
CA TYR A 104 -11.68 2.57 6.19
C TYR A 104 -11.32 1.61 5.05
N ASN A 105 -12.30 1.32 4.19
CA ASN A 105 -12.05 0.52 3.00
C ASN A 105 -11.80 1.46 1.80
N PRO A 106 -10.58 1.50 1.26
CA PRO A 106 -10.23 2.37 0.15
C PRO A 106 -10.95 2.01 -1.16
N TYR A 107 -11.44 0.79 -1.29
CA TYR A 107 -12.18 0.30 -2.47
C TYR A 107 -13.68 0.58 -2.41
N THR A 108 -14.16 1.18 -1.33
CA THR A 108 -15.54 1.65 -1.17
C THR A 108 -15.62 3.15 -0.98
N THR A 109 -14.46 3.83 -0.83
CA THR A 109 -14.38 5.26 -0.61
C THR A 109 -13.94 5.97 -1.89
N LEU A 110 -14.78 6.89 -2.37
CA LEU A 110 -14.49 7.67 -3.57
C LEU A 110 -13.58 8.86 -3.28
N VAL A 111 -12.70 9.17 -4.21
CA VAL A 111 -11.94 10.42 -4.20
C VAL A 111 -12.92 11.59 -4.35
N SER A 112 -12.82 12.57 -3.46
CA SER A 112 -13.67 13.75 -3.45
C SER A 112 -12.89 14.97 -2.96
N GLY A 113 -13.36 16.16 -3.33
CA GLY A 113 -12.79 17.46 -2.92
C GLY A 113 -12.92 18.50 -4.02
N ASP A 114 -12.89 19.77 -3.66
CA ASP A 114 -13.07 20.91 -4.60
C ASP A 114 -11.93 21.00 -5.63
N TRP A 115 -10.78 20.39 -5.32
CA TRP A 115 -9.62 20.28 -6.21
C TRP A 115 -9.75 19.15 -7.24
N PHE A 116 -10.67 18.19 -6.98
CA PHE A 116 -10.87 17.03 -7.84
C PHE A 116 -11.91 17.34 -8.92
N ILE A 117 -11.42 17.68 -10.09
CA ILE A 117 -12.24 18.09 -11.25
C ILE A 117 -12.43 16.97 -12.30
N ALA A 118 -12.09 15.74 -11.94
CA ALA A 118 -12.26 14.60 -12.84
C ALA A 118 -13.74 14.30 -13.08
N THR A 119 -14.05 13.92 -14.29
CA THR A 119 -15.41 13.55 -14.74
C THR A 119 -15.68 12.05 -14.58
N PHE A 120 -14.78 11.32 -13.96
CA PHE A 120 -14.86 9.87 -13.74
C PHE A 120 -14.87 9.55 -12.25
N ILE A 121 -15.43 8.40 -11.92
CA ILE A 121 -15.41 7.84 -10.58
C ILE A 121 -14.03 7.23 -10.35
N ALA A 122 -13.41 7.54 -9.23
CA ALA A 122 -12.17 6.92 -8.77
C ALA A 122 -12.26 6.60 -7.28
N HIS A 123 -11.86 5.41 -6.89
CA HIS A 123 -11.72 5.04 -5.49
C HIS A 123 -10.39 5.56 -4.91
N THR A 124 -10.30 5.63 -3.60
CA THR A 124 -9.05 6.01 -2.91
C THR A 124 -8.06 4.84 -2.84
N GLY A 125 -8.53 3.63 -3.14
CA GLY A 125 -7.70 2.43 -3.29
C GLY A 125 -7.01 2.39 -4.64
N GLU A 126 -5.98 1.59 -4.72
CA GLU A 126 -5.22 1.36 -5.94
C GLU A 126 -4.73 -0.08 -6.02
N VAL A 127 -4.64 -0.64 -7.21
CA VAL A 127 -4.17 -2.01 -7.44
C VAL A 127 -2.88 -1.97 -8.24
N TYR A 128 -1.90 -2.71 -7.77
CA TYR A 128 -0.60 -2.83 -8.41
C TYR A 128 -0.35 -4.25 -8.91
N LEU A 129 0.16 -4.36 -10.11
CA LEU A 129 0.75 -5.58 -10.63
C LEU A 129 2.27 -5.40 -10.62
N SER A 130 2.94 -6.08 -9.68
CA SER A 130 4.34 -5.86 -9.35
C SER A 130 4.60 -4.42 -8.87
N ASP A 131 5.18 -3.57 -9.68
CA ASP A 131 5.54 -2.18 -9.38
C ASP A 131 4.73 -1.15 -10.18
N LYS A 132 3.75 -1.61 -10.98
CA LYS A 132 2.94 -0.75 -11.84
C LYS A 132 1.49 -0.70 -11.35
N SER A 133 0.98 0.52 -11.21
CA SER A 133 -0.43 0.80 -10.96
C SER A 133 -1.28 0.39 -12.16
N LEU A 134 -2.35 -0.35 -11.89
CA LEU A 134 -3.36 -0.72 -12.88
C LEU A 134 -4.40 0.41 -13.03
N TYR A 135 -5.03 0.50 -14.18
CA TYR A 135 -6.07 1.50 -14.42
C TYR A 135 -7.41 1.06 -13.86
N GLU A 136 -8.00 1.90 -12.99
CA GLU A 136 -9.37 1.68 -12.54
C GLU A 136 -10.36 1.90 -13.67
N VAL A 137 -11.36 1.01 -13.75
CA VAL A 137 -12.51 1.15 -14.64
C VAL A 137 -13.82 1.03 -13.85
N THR A 138 -14.88 1.62 -14.36
CA THR A 138 -16.17 1.73 -13.65
C THR A 138 -17.15 0.59 -13.95
N GLU A 139 -16.77 -0.33 -14.83
CA GLU A 139 -17.65 -1.40 -15.31
C GLU A 139 -16.84 -2.68 -15.53
N LEU A 140 -17.36 -3.81 -15.10
CA LEU A 140 -16.73 -5.12 -15.28
C LEU A 140 -16.43 -5.42 -16.76
N ASP A 141 -17.31 -5.02 -17.69
CA ASP A 141 -17.10 -5.23 -19.13
C ASP A 141 -15.78 -4.62 -19.62
N LYS A 142 -15.33 -3.51 -19.03
CA LYS A 142 -14.05 -2.88 -19.38
C LYS A 142 -12.83 -3.66 -18.88
N VAL A 143 -12.99 -4.52 -17.87
CA VAL A 143 -11.97 -5.49 -17.46
C VAL A 143 -11.99 -6.69 -18.40
N LEU A 144 -13.18 -7.18 -18.76
CA LEU A 144 -13.34 -8.33 -19.63
C LEU A 144 -12.93 -8.04 -21.09
N ASN A 145 -13.13 -6.80 -21.54
CA ASN A 145 -12.87 -6.32 -22.91
C ASN A 145 -12.06 -5.01 -22.87
N PRO A 146 -10.81 -5.03 -22.39
CA PRO A 146 -10.04 -3.81 -22.22
C PRO A 146 -9.67 -3.19 -23.56
N VAL A 147 -9.81 -1.87 -23.66
CA VAL A 147 -9.50 -1.10 -24.86
C VAL A 147 -8.27 -0.22 -24.61
N ARG A 148 -7.27 -0.33 -25.47
CA ARG A 148 -6.06 0.48 -25.40
C ARG A 148 -6.39 1.99 -25.50
N SER A 149 -6.03 2.73 -24.46
CA SER A 149 -6.17 4.19 -24.45
C SER A 149 -5.02 4.88 -25.18
N ARG A 150 -5.34 5.67 -26.20
CA ARG A 150 -4.33 6.45 -26.94
C ARG A 150 -3.88 7.72 -26.20
N THR A 151 -4.61 8.11 -25.16
CA THR A 151 -4.35 9.34 -24.39
C THR A 151 -3.71 9.07 -23.01
N SER A 152 -3.54 7.80 -22.66
CA SER A 152 -2.84 7.38 -21.46
C SER A 152 -1.35 7.70 -21.53
N TRP A 153 -0.72 7.91 -20.37
CA TRP A 153 0.75 8.06 -20.25
C TRP A 153 1.51 6.80 -20.72
N ASP A 154 0.93 5.63 -20.48
CA ASP A 154 1.43 4.35 -21.00
C ASP A 154 0.29 3.63 -21.74
N PRO A 155 0.14 3.90 -23.07
CA PRO A 155 -0.96 3.33 -23.84
C PRO A 155 -0.94 1.80 -23.89
N ASP A 156 0.23 1.17 -23.88
CA ASP A 156 0.35 -0.28 -23.94
C ASP A 156 -0.02 -0.94 -22.60
N PHE A 157 0.21 -0.23 -21.50
CA PHE A 157 -0.18 -0.70 -20.17
C PHE A 157 -1.64 -0.38 -19.83
N SER A 158 -2.29 0.51 -20.55
CA SER A 158 -3.69 0.93 -20.30
C SER A 158 -4.75 -0.16 -20.45
N VAL A 159 -4.37 -1.34 -20.94
CA VAL A 159 -5.23 -2.54 -20.99
C VAL A 159 -5.21 -3.36 -19.70
N TYR A 160 -4.26 -3.07 -18.79
CA TYR A 160 -4.23 -3.68 -17.47
C TYR A 160 -5.13 -2.87 -16.54
N THR A 161 -6.35 -3.34 -16.38
CA THR A 161 -7.43 -2.65 -15.69
C THR A 161 -7.88 -3.40 -14.45
N TRP A 162 -8.47 -2.67 -13.50
CA TRP A 162 -9.15 -3.27 -12.36
C TRP A 162 -10.50 -2.62 -12.13
N TYR A 163 -11.37 -3.36 -11.48
CA TYR A 163 -12.72 -2.97 -11.11
C TYR A 163 -13.02 -3.53 -9.72
N THR A 164 -13.77 -2.81 -8.92
CA THR A 164 -14.26 -3.28 -7.63
C THR A 164 -15.77 -3.30 -7.62
N GLU A 165 -16.32 -4.34 -7.03
CA GLU A 165 -17.75 -4.52 -6.78
C GLU A 165 -17.96 -4.69 -5.28
N GLN A 166 -19.02 -4.09 -4.76
CA GLN A 166 -19.42 -4.25 -3.37
C GLN A 166 -20.52 -5.30 -3.32
N ASP A 167 -20.38 -6.30 -2.43
CA ASP A 167 -21.40 -7.28 -2.12
C ASP A 167 -22.53 -6.69 -1.25
#